data_c3465616479839ac6e11cf9136cdeb8c
#
_entry.id   c3465616479839ac6e11cf9136cdeb8c
#
_cell.length_a   1.000
_cell.length_b   1.000
_cell.length_c   1.000
_cell.angle_alpha   90.00
_cell.angle_beta   90.00
_cell.angle_gamma   90.00
#
_symmetry.space_group_name_H-M   'P 1'
#
loop_
_entity.id
_entity.type
_entity.pdbx_description
1 polymer ?
#
loop_
_entity_poly.entity_id
_entity_poly.type
_entity_poly.pdbx_seq_one_letter_code
_entity_poly.pdbx_strand_id
1 'polypeptide(L)'
;GVWNKNKDNQGLQVKVGNTYQSNDTDITRNAIGTAESAKGDTTVETQSYIAEASYKITDSITSHSPFIAVRYMKTEMDGYTETNAAAPITYQDMDEESYVAIVGVKSSKKITPDVTLNLGFGIETDLNHNDAQLQGRVIGLSAFNASAISSDPENKTRQLASIGADFNLAGGQKIGVKGMYQELRYRKDDATTVHVSYTLPF
;
A
#
# COMPACT_ATOMS: atom_id res chain seq x y z
N GLY A 1 -15.19 3.21 7.42
CA GLY A 1 -16.67 3.02 7.48
C GLY A 1 -17.22 2.40 6.21
N VAL A 2 -18.33 1.69 6.33
CA VAL A 2 -19.06 1.09 5.20
C VAL A 2 -20.52 1.53 5.28
N TRP A 3 -21.02 2.05 4.17
CA TRP A 3 -22.43 2.37 4.02
C TRP A 3 -23.05 1.48 2.93
N ASN A 4 -24.24 0.92 3.20
CA ASN A 4 -24.98 0.10 2.26
C ASN A 4 -26.36 0.73 2.04
N LYS A 5 -26.78 0.84 0.78
CA LYS A 5 -28.11 1.35 0.45
C LYS A 5 -29.23 0.41 0.92
N ASN A 6 -29.01 -0.88 0.80
CA ASN A 6 -29.98 -1.90 1.16
C ASN A 6 -29.55 -2.66 2.43
N LYS A 7 -30.49 -3.02 3.29
CA LYS A 7 -30.23 -3.75 4.55
C LYS A 7 -29.74 -5.19 4.34
N ASP A 8 -29.98 -5.77 3.18
CA ASP A 8 -29.54 -7.11 2.78
C ASP A 8 -28.09 -7.15 2.23
N ASN A 9 -27.38 -6.04 2.33
CA ASN A 9 -26.04 -5.88 1.77
C ASN A 9 -25.95 -6.11 0.25
N GLN A 10 -27.05 -5.93 -0.49
CA GLN A 10 -27.05 -5.94 -1.95
C GLN A 10 -27.10 -4.52 -2.53
N GLY A 11 -26.74 -4.37 -3.80
CA GLY A 11 -26.77 -3.10 -4.51
C GLY A 11 -25.59 -2.20 -4.15
N LEU A 12 -25.83 -0.89 -4.16
CA LEU A 12 -24.78 0.10 -3.97
C LEU A 12 -24.22 0.09 -2.56
N GLN A 13 -22.91 0.02 -2.48
CA GLN A 13 -22.12 0.10 -1.26
C GLN A 13 -21.04 1.19 -1.42
N VAL A 14 -20.82 1.97 -0.40
CA VAL A 14 -19.74 2.96 -0.34
C VAL A 14 -18.86 2.64 0.87
N LYS A 15 -17.56 2.61 0.68
CA LYS A 15 -16.57 2.39 1.74
C LYS A 15 -15.62 3.55 1.77
N VAL A 16 -15.26 3.99 2.96
CA VAL A 16 -14.20 4.94 3.21
C VAL A 16 -13.27 4.38 4.29
N GLY A 17 -11.99 4.58 4.11
CA GLY A 17 -10.98 4.11 5.05
C GLY A 17 -9.80 5.06 5.09
N ASN A 18 -9.07 5.01 6.19
CA ASN A 18 -7.77 5.65 6.30
C ASN A 18 -6.81 4.70 7.01
N THR A 19 -5.54 4.83 6.70
CA THR A 19 -4.43 4.17 7.40
C THR A 19 -3.37 5.20 7.71
N TYR A 20 -2.74 5.06 8.86
CA TYR A 20 -1.56 5.79 9.26
C TYR A 20 -0.52 4.79 9.74
N GLN A 21 0.72 4.98 9.31
CA GLN A 21 1.85 4.16 9.69
C GLN A 21 3.04 5.07 9.94
N SER A 22 3.77 4.84 11.02
CA SER A 22 5.02 5.50 11.34
C SER A 22 6.06 4.44 11.64
N ASN A 23 7.24 4.54 11.02
CA ASN A 23 8.33 3.59 11.18
C ASN A 23 9.65 4.35 11.39
N ASP A 24 10.37 3.99 12.44
CA ASP A 24 11.76 4.37 12.59
C ASP A 24 12.61 3.47 11.67
N THR A 25 13.49 4.08 10.89
CA THR A 25 14.23 3.42 9.82
C THR A 25 15.72 3.70 9.94
N ASP A 26 16.49 2.63 10.09
CA ASP A 26 17.96 2.67 10.03
C ASP A 26 18.41 2.61 8.57
N ILE A 27 19.15 3.62 8.13
CA ILE A 27 19.71 3.70 6.77
C ILE A 27 21.19 3.43 6.82
N THR A 28 21.66 2.61 5.90
CA THR A 28 23.10 2.37 5.72
C THR A 28 23.49 2.68 4.29
N ARG A 29 24.36 3.68 4.09
CA ARG A 29 25.03 3.92 2.82
C ARG A 29 26.26 3.03 2.76
N ASN A 30 26.26 2.09 1.83
CA ASN A 30 27.40 1.19 1.63
C ASN A 30 28.58 1.95 1.03
N ALA A 31 29.79 1.47 1.35
CA ALA A 31 31.02 1.97 0.74
C ALA A 31 30.97 1.78 -0.80
N ILE A 32 31.31 2.83 -1.54
CA ILE A 32 31.43 2.79 -3.00
C ILE A 32 32.86 3.20 -3.36
N GLY A 33 33.65 2.28 -3.90
CA GLY A 33 35.05 2.51 -4.19
C GLY A 33 35.87 2.77 -2.91
N THR A 34 36.41 3.98 -2.78
CA THR A 34 37.16 4.44 -1.58
C THR A 34 36.28 5.21 -0.59
N ALA A 35 35.01 5.41 -0.89
CA ALA A 35 34.10 6.10 0.01
C ALA A 35 33.70 5.20 1.21
N GLU A 36 33.63 5.79 2.39
CA GLU A 36 33.27 5.09 3.62
C GLU A 36 31.77 4.73 3.64
N SER A 37 31.43 3.68 4.40
CA SER A 37 30.05 3.42 4.78
C SER A 37 29.60 4.44 5.81
N ALA A 38 28.33 4.84 5.76
CA ALA A 38 27.73 5.76 6.71
C ALA A 38 26.40 5.19 7.21
N LYS A 39 25.94 5.66 8.37
CA LYS A 39 24.66 5.28 8.96
C LYS A 39 23.84 6.54 9.23
N GLY A 40 22.52 6.39 9.16
CA GLY A 40 21.58 7.44 9.53
C GLY A 40 20.30 6.83 10.04
N ASP A 41 19.59 7.57 10.86
CA ASP A 41 18.31 7.20 11.43
C ASP A 41 17.29 8.23 10.98
N THR A 42 16.11 7.79 10.56
CA THR A 42 15.02 8.67 10.13
C THR A 42 13.67 8.02 10.44
N THR A 43 12.63 8.83 10.55
CA THR A 43 11.25 8.37 10.65
C THR A 43 10.57 8.49 9.30
N VAL A 44 9.86 7.45 8.90
CA VAL A 44 9.03 7.43 7.69
C VAL A 44 7.57 7.31 8.10
N GLU A 45 6.78 8.31 7.77
CA GLU A 45 5.34 8.35 8.03
C GLU A 45 4.56 8.19 6.73
N THR A 46 3.54 7.34 6.75
CA THR A 46 2.64 7.15 5.60
C THR A 46 1.20 7.31 6.05
N GLN A 47 0.48 8.19 5.37
CA GLN A 47 -0.95 8.39 5.53
C GLN A 47 -1.68 8.08 4.24
N SER A 48 -2.74 7.26 4.31
CA SER A 48 -3.53 6.89 3.15
C SER A 48 -5.03 7.01 3.43
N TYR A 49 -5.75 7.51 2.45
CA TYR A 49 -7.21 7.59 2.42
C TYR A 49 -7.73 6.86 1.19
N ILE A 50 -8.78 6.08 1.35
CA ILE A 50 -9.44 5.38 0.25
C ILE A 50 -10.95 5.63 0.29
N ALA A 51 -11.53 5.88 -0.86
CA ALA A 51 -12.98 5.87 -1.09
C ALA A 51 -13.30 4.87 -2.21
N GLU A 52 -14.19 3.93 -1.93
CA GLU A 52 -14.62 2.89 -2.87
C GLU A 52 -16.15 2.92 -3.01
N ALA A 53 -16.63 2.88 -4.24
CA ALA A 53 -18.03 2.62 -4.57
C ALA A 53 -18.11 1.28 -5.31
N SER A 54 -19.02 0.40 -4.88
CA SER A 54 -19.23 -0.92 -5.47
C SER A 54 -20.71 -1.24 -5.59
N TYR A 55 -21.04 -2.11 -6.52
CA TYR A 55 -22.41 -2.60 -6.69
C TYR A 55 -22.45 -4.11 -6.52
N LYS A 56 -23.00 -4.58 -5.40
CA LYS A 56 -23.06 -6.00 -5.07
C LYS A 56 -24.27 -6.67 -5.69
N ILE A 57 -24.01 -7.68 -6.51
CA ILE A 57 -25.00 -8.58 -7.13
C ILE A 57 -24.83 -9.94 -6.47
N THR A 58 -25.87 -10.47 -5.85
CA THR A 58 -25.83 -11.75 -5.15
C THR A 58 -26.88 -12.71 -5.74
N ASP A 59 -26.43 -13.90 -6.04
CA ASP A 59 -27.25 -15.08 -6.28
C ASP A 59 -27.19 -16.00 -5.03
N SER A 60 -27.87 -17.15 -5.03
CA SER A 60 -27.99 -18.06 -3.89
C SER A 60 -26.64 -18.45 -3.24
N ILE A 61 -25.58 -18.65 -4.03
CA ILE A 61 -24.28 -19.11 -3.58
C ILE A 61 -23.11 -18.21 -4.02
N THR A 62 -23.33 -17.29 -4.96
CA THR A 62 -22.30 -16.42 -5.49
C THR A 62 -22.63 -14.95 -5.25
N SER A 63 -21.61 -14.12 -5.10
CA SER A 63 -21.76 -12.67 -5.20
C SER A 63 -20.63 -12.07 -6.03
N HIS A 64 -20.96 -11.04 -6.78
CA HIS A 64 -20.04 -10.26 -7.60
C HIS A 64 -20.19 -8.79 -7.25
N SER A 65 -19.08 -8.09 -7.12
CA SER A 65 -19.07 -6.68 -6.74
C SER A 65 -18.05 -5.94 -7.62
N PRO A 66 -18.46 -5.49 -8.83
CA PRO A 66 -17.67 -4.50 -9.54
C PRO A 66 -17.53 -3.25 -8.68
N PHE A 67 -16.35 -2.61 -8.74
CA PHE A 67 -16.04 -1.44 -7.93
C PHE A 67 -15.14 -0.45 -8.65
N ILE A 68 -15.24 0.79 -8.22
CA ILE A 68 -14.28 1.85 -8.50
C ILE A 68 -13.80 2.42 -7.16
N ALA A 69 -12.54 2.82 -7.10
CA ALA A 69 -12.00 3.48 -5.91
C ALA A 69 -10.99 4.56 -6.29
N VAL A 70 -10.81 5.51 -5.38
CA VAL A 70 -9.72 6.48 -5.42
C VAL A 70 -8.97 6.36 -4.10
N ARG A 71 -7.64 6.31 -4.19
CA ARG A 71 -6.73 6.31 -3.05
C ARG A 71 -5.82 7.52 -3.14
N TYR A 72 -5.75 8.28 -2.06
CA TYR A 72 -4.71 9.27 -1.80
C TYR A 72 -3.71 8.69 -0.82
N MET A 73 -2.43 8.91 -1.07
CA MET A 73 -1.35 8.50 -0.18
C MET A 73 -0.32 9.62 -0.09
N LYS A 74 0.09 9.93 1.12
CA LYS A 74 1.21 10.80 1.43
C LYS A 74 2.23 10.04 2.25
N THR A 75 3.50 10.08 1.84
CA THR A 75 4.62 9.53 2.59
C THR A 75 5.60 10.66 2.86
N GLU A 76 5.98 10.83 4.12
CA GLU A 76 6.96 11.81 4.58
C GLU A 76 8.14 11.06 5.21
N MET A 77 9.34 11.50 4.94
CA MET A 77 10.56 11.02 5.57
C MET A 77 11.28 12.23 6.16
N ASP A 78 11.55 12.18 7.46
CA ASP A 78 12.28 13.22 8.15
C ASP A 78 13.72 13.32 7.63
N GLY A 79 14.24 14.54 7.57
CA GLY A 79 15.64 14.77 7.26
C GLY A 79 16.56 14.19 8.33
N TYR A 80 17.71 13.71 7.91
CA TYR A 80 18.69 13.13 8.82
C TYR A 80 20.12 13.47 8.42
N THR A 81 21.03 13.30 9.35
CA THR A 81 22.48 13.46 9.10
C THR A 81 23.17 12.12 9.33
N GLU A 82 23.96 11.73 8.35
CA GLU A 82 24.81 10.53 8.46
C GLU A 82 25.79 10.63 9.60
N THR A 83 26.08 9.50 10.22
CA THR A 83 27.10 9.29 11.25
C THR A 83 28.12 8.27 10.78
N ASN A 84 29.25 8.15 11.50
CA ASN A 84 30.31 7.18 11.23
C ASN A 84 30.95 7.29 9.84
N ALA A 85 31.01 8.51 9.28
CA ALA A 85 31.70 8.81 8.04
C ALA A 85 32.57 10.05 8.19
N ALA A 86 33.71 10.10 7.50
CA ALA A 86 34.59 11.28 7.49
C ALA A 86 33.96 12.47 6.73
N ALA A 87 33.07 12.17 5.76
CA ALA A 87 32.30 13.16 5.02
C ALA A 87 30.80 12.81 5.09
N PRO A 88 30.12 13.08 6.22
CA PRO A 88 28.72 12.76 6.37
C PRO A 88 27.85 13.66 5.50
N ILE A 89 26.72 13.11 5.04
CA ILE A 89 25.72 13.82 4.26
C ILE A 89 24.54 14.16 5.18
N THR A 90 24.07 15.41 5.11
CA THR A 90 22.80 15.80 5.69
C THR A 90 21.75 15.77 4.59
N TYR A 91 20.70 14.97 4.78
CA TYR A 91 19.54 14.89 3.90
C TYR A 91 18.40 15.76 4.43
N GLN A 92 17.68 16.40 3.53
CA GLN A 92 16.49 17.17 3.85
C GLN A 92 15.28 16.26 3.97
N ASP A 93 14.22 16.79 4.56
CA ASP A 93 12.91 16.15 4.56
C ASP A 93 12.47 15.83 3.13
N MET A 94 11.80 14.71 2.97
CA MET A 94 11.29 14.26 1.68
C MET A 94 9.81 13.94 1.81
N ASP A 95 9.02 14.41 0.88
CA ASP A 95 7.59 14.09 0.80
C ASP A 95 7.23 13.56 -0.60
N GLU A 96 6.31 12.61 -0.61
CA GLU A 96 5.74 12.00 -1.80
C GLU A 96 4.22 11.99 -1.66
N GLU A 97 3.52 12.48 -2.68
CA GLU A 97 2.08 12.43 -2.74
C GLU A 97 1.60 11.71 -4.00
N SER A 98 0.57 10.91 -3.86
CA SER A 98 0.00 10.21 -5.00
C SER A 98 -1.51 10.05 -4.93
N TYR A 99 -2.15 10.16 -6.09
CA TYR A 99 -3.55 9.85 -6.31
C TYR A 99 -3.65 8.69 -7.29
N VAL A 100 -4.37 7.65 -6.89
CA VAL A 100 -4.51 6.40 -7.65
C VAL A 100 -5.99 6.10 -7.86
N ALA A 101 -6.39 5.91 -9.12
CA ALA A 101 -7.69 5.33 -9.45
C ALA A 101 -7.60 3.81 -9.52
N ILE A 102 -8.62 3.12 -9.06
CA ILE A 102 -8.69 1.66 -9.06
C ILE A 102 -10.06 1.25 -9.62
N VAL A 103 -10.05 0.30 -10.55
CA VAL A 103 -11.26 -0.35 -11.05
C VAL A 103 -11.09 -1.86 -10.96
N GLY A 104 -12.14 -2.56 -10.59
CA GLY A 104 -12.02 -4.01 -10.43
C GLY A 104 -13.32 -4.71 -10.13
N VAL A 105 -13.19 -6.01 -9.84
CA VAL A 105 -14.30 -6.87 -9.43
C VAL A 105 -13.86 -7.75 -8.25
N LYS A 106 -14.72 -7.86 -7.26
CA LYS A 106 -14.61 -8.82 -6.16
C LYS A 106 -15.71 -9.85 -6.32
N SER A 107 -15.36 -11.12 -6.16
CA SER A 107 -16.31 -12.23 -6.28
C SER A 107 -16.17 -13.13 -5.08
N SER A 108 -17.28 -13.69 -4.61
CA SER A 108 -17.25 -14.72 -3.59
C SER A 108 -18.21 -15.86 -3.95
N LYS A 109 -17.87 -17.07 -3.53
CA LYS A 109 -18.69 -18.27 -3.74
C LYS A 109 -18.71 -19.10 -2.48
N LYS A 110 -19.90 -19.39 -1.98
CA LYS A 110 -20.09 -20.38 -0.92
C LYS A 110 -19.90 -21.77 -1.50
N ILE A 111 -18.89 -22.50 -0.99
CA ILE A 111 -18.59 -23.89 -1.39
C ILE A 111 -19.32 -24.85 -0.49
N THR A 112 -19.36 -24.53 0.81
CA THR A 112 -20.17 -25.21 1.83
C THR A 112 -20.86 -24.15 2.70
N PRO A 113 -21.78 -24.50 3.62
CA PRO A 113 -22.32 -23.53 4.59
C PRO A 113 -21.24 -22.78 5.38
N ASP A 114 -20.10 -23.41 5.62
CA ASP A 114 -19.03 -22.89 6.46
C ASP A 114 -17.82 -22.37 5.68
N VAL A 115 -17.75 -22.61 4.35
CA VAL A 115 -16.59 -22.22 3.53
C VAL A 115 -16.99 -21.31 2.38
N THR A 116 -16.37 -20.13 2.33
CA THR A 116 -16.56 -19.16 1.25
C THR A 116 -15.20 -18.91 0.58
N LEU A 117 -15.13 -19.08 -0.73
CA LEU A 117 -13.99 -18.65 -1.55
C LEU A 117 -14.17 -17.20 -1.99
N ASN A 118 -13.08 -16.45 -2.01
CA ASN A 118 -13.04 -15.05 -2.42
C ASN A 118 -12.00 -14.88 -3.53
N LEU A 119 -12.37 -14.14 -4.56
CA LEU A 119 -11.50 -13.75 -5.67
C LEU A 119 -11.59 -12.24 -5.84
N GLY A 120 -10.50 -11.62 -6.22
CA GLY A 120 -10.45 -10.21 -6.58
C GLY A 120 -9.51 -9.99 -7.74
N PHE A 121 -9.91 -9.12 -8.65
CA PHE A 121 -9.06 -8.61 -9.71
C PHE A 121 -9.31 -7.12 -9.88
N GLY A 122 -8.25 -6.38 -10.14
CA GLY A 122 -8.33 -4.95 -10.37
C GLY A 122 -7.13 -4.42 -11.13
N ILE A 123 -7.32 -3.21 -11.63
CA ILE A 123 -6.28 -2.41 -12.27
C ILE A 123 -6.25 -1.08 -11.52
N GLU A 124 -5.07 -0.66 -11.11
CA GLU A 124 -4.84 0.67 -10.57
C GLU A 124 -4.02 1.52 -11.52
N THR A 125 -4.30 2.81 -11.56
CA THR A 125 -3.61 3.78 -12.41
C THR A 125 -3.33 5.05 -11.62
N ASP A 126 -2.08 5.53 -11.71
CA ASP A 126 -1.68 6.80 -11.11
C ASP A 126 -2.33 7.96 -11.88
N LEU A 127 -3.14 8.76 -11.18
CA LEU A 127 -3.77 9.97 -11.71
C LEU A 127 -2.85 11.17 -11.60
N ASN A 128 -2.17 11.29 -10.46
CA ASN A 128 -1.18 12.32 -10.19
C ASN A 128 -0.13 11.79 -9.22
N HIS A 129 1.09 12.28 -9.36
CA HIS A 129 2.22 11.89 -8.52
C HIS A 129 3.18 13.07 -8.44
N ASN A 130 3.51 13.47 -7.21
CA ASN A 130 4.63 14.37 -6.94
C ASN A 130 5.83 13.50 -6.56
N ASP A 131 6.89 13.64 -7.35
CA ASP A 131 8.12 12.87 -7.15
C ASP A 131 8.80 13.31 -5.85
N ALA A 132 9.10 12.33 -5.03
CA ALA A 132 9.99 12.53 -3.91
C ALA A 132 11.40 12.89 -4.40
N GLN A 133 11.93 14.00 -3.92
CA GLN A 133 13.28 14.44 -4.26
C GLN A 133 14.19 14.32 -3.04
N LEU A 134 15.07 13.33 -3.05
CA LEU A 134 16.09 13.21 -2.03
C LEU A 134 17.21 14.24 -2.30
N GLN A 135 17.30 15.27 -1.48
CA GLN A 135 18.34 16.29 -1.52
C GLN A 135 19.29 16.12 -0.34
N GLY A 136 20.60 16.04 -0.63
CA GLY A 136 21.61 15.89 0.41
C GLY A 136 22.75 16.89 0.24
N ARG A 137 23.37 17.29 1.34
CA ARG A 137 24.53 18.16 1.39
C ARG A 137 25.67 17.50 2.15
N VAL A 138 26.85 17.41 1.56
CA VAL A 138 28.05 16.92 2.25
C VAL A 138 28.53 17.97 3.25
N ILE A 139 28.70 17.58 4.52
CA ILE A 139 29.20 18.46 5.56
C ILE A 139 30.68 18.79 5.30
N GLY A 140 31.01 20.08 5.33
CA GLY A 140 32.38 20.58 5.10
C GLY A 140 32.71 20.92 3.65
N LEU A 141 31.79 20.64 2.70
CA LEU A 141 31.93 21.02 1.29
C LEU A 141 30.83 22.01 0.90
N SER A 142 31.16 23.29 0.78
CA SER A 142 30.17 24.35 0.55
C SER A 142 29.48 24.35 -0.80
N ALA A 143 29.85 23.48 -1.74
CA ALA A 143 29.37 23.47 -3.12
C ALA A 143 28.84 22.12 -3.63
N PHE A 144 28.75 21.09 -2.81
CA PHE A 144 28.26 19.78 -3.24
C PHE A 144 26.84 19.53 -2.72
N ASN A 145 25.87 19.78 -3.58
CA ASN A 145 24.51 19.30 -3.38
C ASN A 145 24.36 17.99 -4.16
N ALA A 146 24.10 16.88 -3.49
CA ALA A 146 23.67 15.67 -4.17
C ALA A 146 22.28 15.94 -4.75
N SER A 147 22.20 16.03 -6.06
CA SER A 147 20.91 16.17 -6.75
C SER A 147 20.11 14.91 -6.65
N ALA A 148 18.85 15.12 -6.44
CA ALA A 148 17.73 14.22 -6.38
C ALA A 148 17.81 13.02 -7.32
N ILE A 149 17.55 11.86 -6.77
CA ILE A 149 17.04 10.73 -7.54
C ILE A 149 15.53 10.99 -7.61
N SER A 150 15.04 11.41 -8.78
CA SER A 150 13.62 11.42 -9.06
C SER A 150 13.16 9.98 -9.22
N SER A 151 12.15 9.59 -8.46
CA SER A 151 11.55 8.26 -8.55
C SER A 151 10.28 8.32 -9.42
N ASP A 152 10.45 8.54 -10.73
CA ASP A 152 9.34 8.37 -11.67
C ASP A 152 8.81 6.93 -11.58
N PRO A 153 7.48 6.74 -11.44
CA PRO A 153 6.90 5.41 -11.45
C PRO A 153 7.19 4.68 -12.76
N GLU A 154 7.87 3.54 -12.71
CA GLU A 154 8.08 2.71 -13.90
C GLU A 154 6.75 2.16 -14.46
N ASN A 155 5.80 1.86 -13.56
CA ASN A 155 4.49 1.31 -13.90
C ASN A 155 3.38 2.25 -13.43
N LYS A 156 2.89 3.11 -14.32
CA LYS A 156 1.73 3.98 -14.04
C LYS A 156 0.43 3.19 -13.90
N THR A 157 0.32 2.04 -14.57
CA THR A 157 -0.84 1.16 -14.52
C THR A 157 -0.40 -0.22 -14.06
N ARG A 158 -1.03 -0.75 -13.00
CA ARG A 158 -0.62 -1.97 -12.31
C ARG A 158 -1.79 -2.90 -12.09
N GLN A 159 -1.53 -4.19 -12.12
CA GLN A 159 -2.52 -5.23 -11.87
C GLN A 159 -2.52 -5.62 -10.38
N LEU A 160 -3.74 -5.90 -9.89
CA LEU A 160 -4.01 -6.40 -8.55
C LEU A 160 -4.80 -7.70 -8.68
N ALA A 161 -4.39 -8.74 -7.98
CA ALA A 161 -5.16 -9.97 -7.88
C ALA A 161 -5.20 -10.46 -6.44
N SER A 162 -6.27 -11.14 -6.07
CA SER A 162 -6.36 -11.78 -4.77
C SER A 162 -7.18 -13.05 -4.82
N ILE A 163 -6.79 -14.03 -4.00
CA ILE A 163 -7.52 -15.26 -3.77
C ILE A 163 -7.54 -15.55 -2.27
N GLY A 164 -8.67 -16.01 -1.75
CA GLY A 164 -8.77 -16.32 -0.33
C GLY A 164 -9.91 -17.27 -0.01
N ALA A 165 -9.94 -17.73 1.23
CA ALA A 165 -11.02 -18.52 1.80
C ALA A 165 -11.35 -18.05 3.20
N ASP A 166 -12.64 -18.00 3.49
CA ASP A 166 -13.18 -17.76 4.81
C ASP A 166 -13.82 -19.04 5.33
N PHE A 167 -13.50 -19.39 6.57
CA PHE A 167 -14.00 -20.57 7.30
C PHE A 167 -14.80 -20.09 8.51
N ASN A 168 -16.11 -20.37 8.54
CA ASN A 168 -16.93 -20.14 9.71
C ASN A 168 -16.79 -21.36 10.64
N LEU A 169 -16.47 -21.09 11.89
CA LEU A 169 -16.29 -22.10 12.92
C LEU A 169 -17.48 -22.09 13.89
N ALA A 170 -17.56 -23.11 14.74
CA ALA A 170 -18.55 -23.17 15.82
C ALA A 170 -18.42 -21.95 16.74
N GLY A 171 -19.56 -21.50 17.30
CA GLY A 171 -19.59 -20.33 18.19
C GLY A 171 -19.45 -18.99 17.47
N GLY A 172 -19.64 -18.93 16.13
CA GLY A 172 -19.57 -17.68 15.36
C GLY A 172 -18.15 -17.17 15.07
N GLN A 173 -17.15 -17.94 15.38
CA GLN A 173 -15.76 -17.64 15.07
C GLN A 173 -15.49 -17.74 13.58
N LYS A 174 -14.47 -16.99 13.07
CA LYS A 174 -14.14 -17.01 11.66
C LYS A 174 -12.61 -16.96 11.45
N ILE A 175 -12.12 -17.82 10.57
CA ILE A 175 -10.75 -17.77 10.06
C ILE A 175 -10.80 -17.32 8.59
N GLY A 176 -9.96 -16.36 8.23
CA GLY A 176 -9.75 -15.93 6.85
C GLY A 176 -8.29 -16.14 6.45
N VAL A 177 -8.08 -16.67 5.25
CA VAL A 177 -6.75 -16.75 4.62
C VAL A 177 -6.85 -16.10 3.25
N LYS A 178 -5.94 -15.17 2.93
CA LYS A 178 -5.96 -14.43 1.68
C LYS A 178 -4.55 -14.24 1.13
N GLY A 179 -4.31 -14.65 -0.11
CA GLY A 179 -3.16 -14.29 -0.91
C GLY A 179 -3.49 -13.06 -1.77
N MET A 180 -2.53 -12.16 -1.90
CA MET A 180 -2.64 -10.96 -2.74
C MET A 180 -1.40 -10.84 -3.60
N TYR A 181 -1.60 -10.49 -4.86
CA TYR A 181 -0.58 -10.16 -5.84
C TYR A 181 -0.76 -8.70 -6.26
N GLN A 182 0.34 -7.98 -6.39
CA GLN A 182 0.35 -6.59 -6.85
C GLN A 182 1.64 -6.31 -7.59
N GLU A 183 1.55 -5.71 -8.78
CA GLU A 183 2.70 -5.13 -9.46
C GLU A 183 3.21 -3.90 -8.72
N LEU A 184 4.53 -3.77 -8.58
CA LEU A 184 5.16 -2.67 -7.85
C LEU A 184 5.23 -1.41 -8.72
N ARG A 185 5.12 -0.26 -8.07
CA ARG A 185 5.10 1.06 -8.71
C ARG A 185 6.46 1.45 -9.31
N TYR A 186 7.52 1.25 -8.53
CA TYR A 186 8.87 1.73 -8.83
C TYR A 186 9.81 0.65 -9.36
N ARG A 187 9.31 -0.55 -9.62
CA ARG A 187 10.10 -1.68 -10.10
C ARG A 187 9.27 -2.50 -11.07
N LYS A 188 9.95 -3.15 -12.00
CA LYS A 188 9.33 -4.18 -12.86
C LYS A 188 9.13 -5.52 -12.14
N ASP A 189 9.00 -5.46 -10.83
CA ASP A 189 8.79 -6.60 -9.95
C ASP A 189 7.34 -6.60 -9.45
N ASP A 190 6.98 -7.65 -8.77
CA ASP A 190 5.69 -7.86 -8.11
C ASP A 190 5.88 -8.15 -6.63
N ALA A 191 4.82 -7.94 -5.88
CA ALA A 191 4.73 -8.30 -4.47
C ALA A 191 3.62 -9.32 -4.27
N THR A 192 3.92 -10.38 -3.52
CA THR A 192 2.93 -11.34 -3.06
C THR A 192 2.86 -11.30 -1.53
N THR A 193 1.65 -11.13 -1.00
CA THR A 193 1.40 -11.06 0.44
C THR A 193 0.38 -12.11 0.84
N VAL A 194 0.61 -12.77 1.96
CA VAL A 194 -0.36 -13.69 2.58
C VAL A 194 -0.84 -13.07 3.88
N HIS A 195 -2.15 -12.97 4.03
CA HIS A 195 -2.81 -12.47 5.22
C HIS A 195 -3.66 -13.56 5.86
N VAL A 196 -3.51 -13.76 7.16
CA VAL A 196 -4.33 -14.66 7.96
C VAL A 196 -5.06 -13.84 9.01
N SER A 197 -6.37 -14.02 9.14
CA SER A 197 -7.20 -13.33 10.11
C SER A 197 -7.98 -14.33 10.96
N TYR A 198 -8.20 -13.99 12.22
CA TYR A 198 -9.07 -14.70 13.12
C TYR A 198 -10.02 -13.71 13.80
N THR A 199 -11.31 -13.97 13.74
CA THR A 199 -12.34 -13.11 14.32
C THR A 199 -13.12 -13.88 15.38
N LEU A 200 -13.21 -13.28 16.56
CA LEU A 200 -14.05 -13.75 17.67
C LEU A 200 -15.31 -12.87 17.75
N PRO A 201 -16.52 -13.42 17.82
CA PRO A 201 -17.71 -12.67 18.19
C PRO A 201 -17.66 -12.34 19.70
N PHE A 202 -18.08 -11.17 20.06
CA PHE A 202 -18.25 -10.73 21.46
C PHE A 202 -19.74 -10.59 21.76
#